data_f00d923fe7d9672ebbd1e4ef6375f329
#
_entry.id   f00d923fe7d9672ebbd1e4ef6375f329
#
_cell.length_a   1.000
_cell.length_b   1.000
_cell.length_c   1.000
_cell.angle_alpha   90.00
_cell.angle_beta   90.00
_cell.angle_gamma   90.00
#
_symmetry.space_group_name_H-M   'P 1'
#
loop_
_entity.id
_entity.type
_entity.pdbx_description
1 polymer ?
#
loop_
_entity_poly.entity_id
_entity_poly.type
_entity_poly.pdbx_seq_one_letter_code
_entity_poly.pdbx_strand_id
1 'polypeptide(L)'
;MNELKRSSPLQKKTARAISMEMSKSIKGQRELQKRVLDTGLCTNCGACVNLCPYAASYKDNTIILDLCGREEGRCYAFCPRTPTDLEALRKQLFNPAETTRELGPMKGFFMTRAADESVRKASQHGGTVTTLITLALDEGLIDTAILAEQGEDLLPQGVAVQKGRDVKRRGKSKFVVSPSLAAFHKAARGNSEKIGIVATPCQALALAKMRLKPFPSKDSNIDKLRLVIGLFCGWALSWRDLKNLLEKKFGNLSVLGLDIPPSKHNSMEVHTPGGIIEVPIDEVLPFVRKGCRSCLDMTAEFSDLSVGSARCPEGWEAARGWNQVIVRTQAGQELLDLARSRLLLEFRDMPEGNLDRLKKASLNKKRTGIQNLTRISGNPQDLLYLDCHDPLLRTFIWEQ
;
A
#
# COMPACT_ATOMS: atom_id res chain seq x y z
N MET A 1 6.45 2.41 31.56
CA MET A 1 7.89 2.65 31.42
C MET A 1 8.51 1.33 30.95
N ASN A 2 8.79 1.21 29.68
CA ASN A 2 9.62 0.13 29.16
C ASN A 2 10.38 0.66 27.94
N GLU A 3 11.70 0.65 28.08
CA GLU A 3 12.65 1.07 27.08
C GLU A 3 12.50 0.23 25.81
N LEU A 4 12.30 0.88 24.69
CA LEU A 4 12.45 0.30 23.36
C LEU A 4 13.83 -0.35 23.27
N LYS A 5 13.89 -1.67 23.17
CA LYS A 5 15.12 -2.45 23.01
C LYS A 5 15.92 -1.87 21.85
N ARG A 6 17.01 -1.22 22.16
CA ARG A 6 18.00 -0.75 21.19
C ARG A 6 18.54 -1.98 20.43
N SER A 7 18.47 -1.95 19.11
CA SER A 7 19.03 -3.00 18.25
C SER A 7 20.48 -3.32 18.65
N SER A 8 20.83 -4.61 18.66
CA SER A 8 22.17 -5.09 19.06
C SER A 8 23.29 -4.50 18.17
N PRO A 9 24.52 -4.39 18.67
CA PRO A 9 25.65 -3.90 17.88
C PRO A 9 25.89 -4.69 16.59
N LEU A 10 25.56 -5.98 16.57
CA LEU A 10 25.66 -6.85 15.39
C LEU A 10 24.63 -6.47 14.32
N GLN A 11 23.38 -6.19 14.72
CA GLN A 11 22.33 -5.73 13.82
C GLN A 11 22.65 -4.36 13.20
N LYS A 12 23.29 -3.47 13.95
CA LYS A 12 23.76 -2.18 13.45
C LYS A 12 24.90 -2.30 12.44
N LYS A 13 25.83 -3.25 12.63
CA LYS A 13 26.94 -3.52 11.68
C LYS A 13 26.42 -4.11 10.37
N THR A 14 25.47 -5.04 10.42
CA THR A 14 24.86 -5.66 9.21
C THR A 14 24.04 -4.65 8.44
N ALA A 15 23.22 -3.82 9.11
CA ALA A 15 22.45 -2.76 8.48
C ALA A 15 23.34 -1.70 7.80
N ARG A 16 24.49 -1.39 8.40
CA ARG A 16 25.46 -0.43 7.85
C ARG A 16 26.17 -0.99 6.61
N ALA A 17 26.50 -2.29 6.58
CA ALA A 17 27.11 -2.95 5.42
C ALA A 17 26.11 -3.02 4.24
N ILE A 18 24.87 -3.42 4.49
CA ILE A 18 23.79 -3.46 3.49
C ILE A 18 23.51 -2.04 2.94
N SER A 19 23.47 -1.03 3.82
CA SER A 19 23.30 0.37 3.42
C SER A 19 24.45 0.86 2.51
N MET A 20 25.68 0.43 2.77
CA MET A 20 26.83 0.81 1.94
C MET A 20 26.87 0.11 0.58
N GLU A 21 26.40 -1.13 0.48
CA GLU A 21 26.33 -1.89 -0.77
C GLU A 21 25.20 -1.41 -1.66
N MET A 22 24.04 -1.10 -1.08
CA MET A 22 22.92 -0.46 -1.78
C MET A 22 23.25 0.96 -2.26
N SER A 23 24.09 1.72 -1.56
CA SER A 23 24.46 3.07 -1.98
C SER A 23 25.22 3.09 -3.30
N LYS A 24 26.01 2.04 -3.61
CA LYS A 24 26.75 1.92 -4.87
C LYS A 24 25.84 1.74 -6.10
N SER A 25 24.58 1.35 -5.92
CA SER A 25 23.60 1.14 -6.99
C SER A 25 22.58 2.27 -7.15
N ILE A 26 22.57 3.24 -6.24
CA ILE A 26 21.62 4.36 -6.27
C ILE A 26 21.96 5.26 -7.46
N LYS A 27 20.92 5.60 -8.23
CA LYS A 27 20.99 6.50 -9.37
C LYS A 27 20.15 7.75 -9.10
N GLY A 28 20.20 8.71 -10.02
CA GLY A 28 19.48 9.97 -9.91
C GLY A 28 18.16 10.01 -10.69
N GLN A 29 17.67 11.23 -10.86
CA GLN A 29 16.41 11.53 -11.53
C GLN A 29 16.37 11.03 -12.97
N ARG A 30 17.47 11.17 -13.74
CA ARG A 30 17.52 10.75 -15.15
C ARG A 30 17.23 9.25 -15.31
N GLU A 31 17.79 8.45 -14.41
CA GLU A 31 17.56 7.01 -14.43
C GLU A 31 16.15 6.64 -13.93
N LEU A 32 15.61 7.37 -12.96
CA LEU A 32 14.20 7.25 -12.55
C LEU A 32 13.27 7.55 -13.73
N GLN A 33 13.53 8.64 -14.46
CA GLN A 33 12.75 9.00 -15.66
C GLN A 33 12.76 7.85 -16.66
N LYS A 34 13.95 7.42 -17.07
CA LYS A 34 14.14 6.38 -18.08
C LYS A 34 13.54 5.03 -17.70
N ARG A 35 13.80 4.57 -16.47
CA ARG A 35 13.42 3.21 -16.04
C ARG A 35 12.00 3.10 -15.52
N VAL A 36 11.43 4.17 -15.00
CA VAL A 36 10.16 4.09 -14.26
C VAL A 36 9.06 4.94 -14.90
N LEU A 37 9.34 6.20 -15.22
CA LEU A 37 8.31 7.08 -15.78
C LEU A 37 8.05 6.76 -17.24
N ASP A 38 9.07 6.75 -18.08
CA ASP A 38 8.96 6.53 -19.53
C ASP A 38 8.48 5.10 -19.86
N THR A 39 8.77 4.14 -19.00
CA THR A 39 8.30 2.75 -19.15
C THR A 39 6.87 2.53 -18.69
N GLY A 40 6.27 3.51 -17.98
CA GLY A 40 4.94 3.42 -17.39
C GLY A 40 4.86 2.54 -16.13
N LEU A 41 6.00 2.20 -15.50
CA LEU A 41 6.05 1.45 -14.25
C LEU A 41 5.69 2.29 -13.02
N CYS A 42 5.62 3.61 -13.17
CA CYS A 42 5.25 4.52 -12.08
C CYS A 42 3.86 4.19 -11.53
N THR A 43 3.78 4.03 -10.20
CA THR A 43 2.53 3.80 -9.48
C THR A 43 1.92 5.08 -8.92
N ASN A 44 2.52 6.24 -9.13
CA ASN A 44 2.14 7.53 -8.53
C ASN A 44 1.95 7.45 -7.00
N CYS A 45 2.79 6.68 -6.31
CA CYS A 45 2.70 6.50 -4.86
C CYS A 45 3.01 7.77 -4.05
N GLY A 46 3.65 8.77 -4.67
CA GLY A 46 4.04 10.03 -4.06
C GLY A 46 5.41 10.03 -3.38
N ALA A 47 6.19 8.93 -3.42
CA ALA A 47 7.47 8.82 -2.71
C ALA A 47 8.53 9.84 -3.13
N CYS A 48 8.49 10.32 -4.36
CA CYS A 48 9.38 11.36 -4.86
C CYS A 48 8.77 12.77 -4.81
N VAL A 49 7.44 12.87 -4.72
CA VAL A 49 6.72 14.15 -4.68
C VAL A 49 6.84 14.79 -3.30
N ASN A 50 7.01 16.10 -3.25
CA ASN A 50 7.31 16.85 -2.02
C ASN A 50 8.62 16.44 -1.31
N LEU A 51 9.32 15.42 -1.78
CA LEU A 51 10.66 15.05 -1.36
C LEU A 51 11.72 15.74 -2.24
N CYS A 52 11.44 15.79 -3.54
CA CYS A 52 12.25 16.44 -4.56
C CYS A 52 11.48 17.66 -5.09
N PRO A 53 12.11 18.83 -5.23
CA PRO A 53 11.45 20.04 -5.76
C PRO A 53 11.09 19.91 -7.24
N TYR A 54 11.74 19.00 -7.96
CA TYR A 54 11.52 18.80 -9.40
C TYR A 54 10.50 17.71 -9.71
N ALA A 55 9.92 17.03 -8.72
CA ALA A 55 8.90 16.01 -8.92
C ALA A 55 7.55 16.48 -8.39
N ALA A 56 6.53 16.42 -9.22
CA ALA A 56 5.16 16.77 -8.85
C ALA A 56 4.19 15.65 -9.21
N SER A 57 3.06 15.59 -8.52
CA SER A 57 1.91 14.80 -8.93
C SER A 57 0.98 15.68 -9.77
N TYR A 58 0.70 15.25 -10.98
CA TYR A 58 -0.26 15.92 -11.85
C TYR A 58 -1.32 14.91 -12.30
N LYS A 59 -2.55 15.13 -11.89
CA LYS A 59 -3.63 14.16 -12.05
C LYS A 59 -3.20 12.82 -11.40
N ASP A 60 -3.26 11.72 -12.13
CA ASP A 60 -2.84 10.40 -11.64
C ASP A 60 -1.41 10.01 -12.04
N ASN A 61 -0.55 10.96 -12.42
CA ASN A 61 0.83 10.72 -12.84
C ASN A 61 1.84 11.55 -12.03
N THR A 62 3.03 10.98 -11.85
CA THR A 62 4.20 11.76 -11.42
C THR A 62 4.86 12.37 -12.65
N ILE A 63 5.11 13.67 -12.60
CA ILE A 63 5.81 14.41 -13.65
C ILE A 63 7.10 15.02 -13.11
N ILE A 64 8.05 15.21 -13.99
CA ILE A 64 9.31 15.94 -13.72
C ILE A 64 9.15 17.36 -14.26
N LEU A 65 9.33 18.34 -13.37
CA LEU A 65 9.19 19.76 -13.70
C LEU A 65 10.48 20.35 -14.28
N ASP A 66 11.63 19.85 -13.83
CA ASP A 66 12.94 20.31 -14.26
C ASP A 66 14.01 19.24 -14.05
N LEU A 67 15.14 19.38 -14.73
CA LEU A 67 16.24 18.44 -14.68
C LEU A 67 17.08 18.61 -13.41
N CYS A 68 17.43 17.49 -12.80
CA CYS A 68 18.33 17.44 -11.66
C CYS A 68 19.73 16.98 -12.11
N GLY A 69 20.77 17.77 -11.81
CA GLY A 69 22.17 17.44 -12.12
C GLY A 69 22.79 16.38 -11.18
N ARG A 70 22.06 15.83 -10.21
CA ARG A 70 22.60 14.84 -9.26
C ARG A 70 22.63 13.46 -9.88
N GLU A 71 23.75 12.77 -9.73
CA GLU A 71 23.92 11.37 -10.16
C GLU A 71 23.18 10.40 -9.25
N GLU A 72 23.05 10.75 -7.97
CA GLU A 72 22.32 9.96 -6.95
C GLU A 72 21.18 10.79 -6.34
N GLY A 73 20.03 10.16 -6.10
CA GLY A 73 18.86 10.86 -5.59
C GLY A 73 17.90 10.01 -4.77
N ARG A 74 17.32 10.65 -3.75
CA ARG A 74 16.27 10.05 -2.92
C ARG A 74 15.04 9.63 -3.73
N CYS A 75 14.75 10.35 -4.82
CA CYS A 75 13.66 10.01 -5.74
C CYS A 75 13.81 8.61 -6.35
N TYR A 76 15.05 8.23 -6.69
CA TYR A 76 15.36 6.88 -7.16
C TYR A 76 15.45 5.89 -6.01
N ALA A 77 16.20 6.21 -4.95
CA ALA A 77 16.41 5.30 -3.83
C ALA A 77 15.11 4.83 -3.16
N PHE A 78 14.11 5.70 -3.05
CA PHE A 78 12.85 5.40 -2.37
C PHE A 78 11.73 4.91 -3.30
N CYS A 79 11.95 4.95 -4.62
CA CYS A 79 10.95 4.49 -5.57
C CYS A 79 10.73 2.96 -5.43
N PRO A 80 9.49 2.49 -5.30
CA PRO A 80 9.21 1.05 -5.20
C PRO A 80 9.36 0.31 -6.54
N ARG A 81 9.75 1.02 -7.60
CA ARG A 81 9.97 0.49 -8.96
C ARG A 81 11.41 0.66 -9.44
N THR A 82 12.34 0.91 -8.54
CA THR A 82 13.79 0.84 -8.76
C THR A 82 14.36 -0.38 -8.05
N PRO A 83 15.56 -0.84 -8.38
CA PRO A 83 16.16 -2.04 -7.80
C PRO A 83 16.00 -2.11 -6.28
N THR A 84 15.50 -3.24 -5.81
CA THR A 84 15.11 -3.46 -4.42
C THR A 84 15.52 -4.86 -3.97
N ASP A 85 16.36 -4.92 -2.96
CA ASP A 85 16.63 -6.14 -2.22
C ASP A 85 15.52 -6.39 -1.19
N LEU A 86 14.52 -7.19 -1.59
CA LEU A 86 13.37 -7.51 -0.74
C LEU A 86 13.78 -8.42 0.42
N GLU A 87 14.79 -9.27 0.26
CA GLU A 87 15.28 -10.14 1.32
C GLU A 87 15.92 -9.33 2.45
N ALA A 88 16.79 -8.36 2.09
CA ALA A 88 17.39 -7.45 3.07
C ALA A 88 16.33 -6.64 3.80
N LEU A 89 15.31 -6.13 3.11
CA LEU A 89 14.18 -5.43 3.71
C LEU A 89 13.42 -6.32 4.70
N ARG A 90 13.11 -7.56 4.32
CA ARG A 90 12.41 -8.51 5.20
C ARG A 90 13.23 -8.82 6.44
N LYS A 91 14.53 -9.13 6.28
CA LYS A 91 15.43 -9.43 7.41
C LYS A 91 15.60 -8.28 8.40
N GLN A 92 15.54 -7.03 7.91
CA GLN A 92 15.68 -5.85 8.76
C GLN A 92 14.40 -5.50 9.52
N LEU A 93 13.24 -5.67 8.89
CA LEU A 93 11.98 -5.16 9.41
C LEU A 93 11.16 -6.23 10.15
N PHE A 94 11.38 -7.51 9.86
CA PHE A 94 10.56 -8.60 10.35
C PHE A 94 11.39 -9.78 10.86
N ASN A 95 10.72 -10.69 11.58
CA ASN A 95 11.31 -11.97 11.95
C ASN A 95 11.26 -12.93 10.74
N PRO A 96 12.40 -13.43 10.23
CA PRO A 96 12.41 -14.33 9.07
C PRO A 96 11.59 -15.62 9.27
N ALA A 97 11.51 -16.14 10.52
CA ALA A 97 10.76 -17.36 10.83
C ALA A 97 9.23 -17.20 10.64
N GLU A 98 8.72 -15.97 10.61
CA GLU A 98 7.29 -15.65 10.42
C GLU A 98 6.97 -15.32 8.95
N THR A 99 7.93 -15.47 8.03
CA THR A 99 7.76 -15.07 6.62
C THR A 99 7.32 -16.24 5.76
N THR A 100 6.19 -16.07 5.08
CA THR A 100 5.69 -17.01 4.08
C THR A 100 5.92 -16.49 2.66
N ARG A 101 6.09 -17.38 1.69
CA ARG A 101 6.29 -16.98 0.29
C ARG A 101 5.05 -16.34 -0.33
N GLU A 102 3.88 -16.70 0.17
CA GLU A 102 2.59 -16.23 -0.34
C GLU A 102 2.27 -14.83 0.13
N LEU A 103 2.38 -14.60 1.46
CA LEU A 103 1.83 -13.42 2.11
C LEU A 103 2.88 -12.52 2.77
N GLY A 104 4.18 -12.90 2.67
CA GLY A 104 5.25 -12.25 3.40
C GLY A 104 5.19 -12.52 4.92
N PRO A 105 5.64 -11.60 5.77
CA PRO A 105 5.63 -11.76 7.23
C PRO A 105 4.20 -11.85 7.76
N MET A 106 3.92 -12.84 8.65
CA MET A 106 2.59 -13.06 9.23
C MET A 106 2.70 -13.65 10.64
N LYS A 107 2.38 -12.83 11.67
CA LYS A 107 2.28 -13.25 13.07
C LYS A 107 0.89 -13.79 13.40
N GLY A 108 -0.15 -13.23 12.77
CA GLY A 108 -1.54 -13.61 13.02
C GLY A 108 -2.46 -13.25 11.85
N PHE A 109 -3.61 -13.94 11.79
CA PHE A 109 -4.64 -13.73 10.78
C PHE A 109 -6.01 -13.74 11.44
N PHE A 110 -6.76 -12.65 11.31
CA PHE A 110 -8.00 -12.42 12.03
C PHE A 110 -9.10 -11.91 11.09
N MET A 111 -10.34 -12.17 11.49
CA MET A 111 -11.53 -11.58 10.88
C MET A 111 -12.16 -10.59 11.86
N THR A 112 -12.30 -9.33 11.45
CA THR A 112 -12.71 -8.24 12.33
C THR A 112 -13.68 -7.29 11.64
N ARG A 113 -14.48 -6.58 12.48
CA ARG A 113 -15.24 -5.40 12.04
C ARG A 113 -15.34 -4.37 13.17
N ALA A 114 -15.61 -3.13 12.84
CA ALA A 114 -15.90 -2.09 13.82
C ALA A 114 -17.13 -2.47 14.64
N ALA A 115 -17.09 -2.30 15.96
CA ALA A 115 -18.27 -2.47 16.81
C ALA A 115 -19.32 -1.37 16.54
N ASP A 116 -18.88 -0.15 16.24
CA ASP A 116 -19.74 0.98 15.86
C ASP A 116 -20.30 0.79 14.45
N GLU A 117 -21.62 0.61 14.34
CA GLU A 117 -22.35 0.48 13.09
C GLU A 117 -22.18 1.70 12.19
N SER A 118 -22.07 2.90 12.77
CA SER A 118 -21.90 4.14 12.02
C SER A 118 -20.55 4.21 11.31
N VAL A 119 -19.52 3.58 11.88
CA VAL A 119 -18.20 3.40 11.23
C VAL A 119 -18.30 2.39 10.10
N ARG A 120 -18.99 1.27 10.30
CA ARG A 120 -19.22 0.27 9.25
C ARG A 120 -19.92 0.88 8.03
N LYS A 121 -21.01 1.63 8.23
CA LYS A 121 -21.76 2.32 7.16
C LYS A 121 -20.92 3.34 6.37
N ALA A 122 -19.96 3.98 7.02
CA ALA A 122 -19.08 4.97 6.38
C ALA A 122 -17.85 4.34 5.70
N SER A 123 -17.61 3.05 5.92
CA SER A 123 -16.44 2.33 5.41
C SER A 123 -16.78 1.54 4.15
N GLN A 124 -15.74 1.01 3.48
CA GLN A 124 -15.92 0.12 2.31
C GLN A 124 -16.53 -1.23 2.73
N HIS A 125 -16.04 -1.76 3.87
CA HIS A 125 -16.43 -3.06 4.43
C HIS A 125 -16.58 -2.94 5.94
N GLY A 126 -15.97 -3.84 6.72
CA GLY A 126 -16.11 -3.92 8.16
C GLY A 126 -15.67 -2.71 9.00
N GLY A 127 -14.96 -1.74 8.43
CA GLY A 127 -14.57 -0.52 9.15
C GLY A 127 -13.32 -0.63 10.03
N THR A 128 -12.62 -1.75 10.00
CA THR A 128 -11.44 -2.03 10.84
C THR A 128 -10.36 -0.97 10.72
N VAL A 129 -10.00 -0.54 9.49
CA VAL A 129 -8.96 0.48 9.28
C VAL A 129 -9.34 1.81 9.91
N THR A 130 -10.58 2.24 9.70
CA THR A 130 -11.11 3.49 10.28
C THR A 130 -11.03 3.45 11.81
N THR A 131 -11.46 2.35 12.43
CA THR A 131 -11.41 2.15 13.88
C THR A 131 -9.98 2.19 14.41
N LEU A 132 -9.05 1.46 13.78
CA LEU A 132 -7.66 1.38 14.25
C LEU A 132 -6.93 2.72 14.13
N ILE A 133 -7.14 3.48 13.05
CA ILE A 133 -6.54 4.81 12.88
C ILE A 133 -7.13 5.81 13.87
N THR A 134 -8.46 5.77 14.08
CA THR A 134 -9.13 6.61 15.08
C THR A 134 -8.57 6.34 16.46
N LEU A 135 -8.50 5.06 16.87
CA LEU A 135 -7.92 4.65 18.14
C LEU A 135 -6.46 5.12 18.30
N ALA A 136 -5.64 4.95 17.26
CA ALA A 136 -4.23 5.35 17.31
C ALA A 136 -4.06 6.86 17.51
N LEU A 137 -4.95 7.69 16.95
CA LEU A 137 -5.00 9.15 17.17
C LEU A 137 -5.48 9.49 18.57
N ASP A 138 -6.58 8.87 19.01
CA ASP A 138 -7.23 9.19 20.28
C ASP A 138 -6.37 8.78 21.50
N GLU A 139 -5.60 7.69 21.38
CA GLU A 139 -4.65 7.23 22.41
C GLU A 139 -3.25 7.90 22.28
N GLY A 140 -3.04 8.82 21.33
CA GLY A 140 -1.77 9.52 21.14
C GLY A 140 -0.62 8.63 20.68
N LEU A 141 -0.90 7.43 20.13
CA LEU A 141 0.09 6.56 19.50
C LEU A 141 0.63 7.22 18.23
N ILE A 142 -0.22 7.97 17.55
CA ILE A 142 0.13 8.88 16.45
C ILE A 142 -0.50 10.24 16.71
N ASP A 143 0.12 11.32 16.23
CA ASP A 143 -0.44 12.69 16.25
C ASP A 143 -1.05 13.07 14.90
N THR A 144 -0.67 12.36 13.86
CA THR A 144 -1.10 12.62 12.48
C THR A 144 -1.28 11.32 11.71
N ALA A 145 -2.42 11.15 11.07
CA ALA A 145 -2.71 10.07 10.15
C ALA A 145 -2.69 10.56 8.71
N ILE A 146 -1.96 9.87 7.82
CA ILE A 146 -1.98 10.11 6.37
C ILE A 146 -2.98 9.16 5.73
N LEU A 147 -4.00 9.74 5.10
CA LEU A 147 -5.11 9.03 4.49
C LEU A 147 -5.30 9.45 3.03
N ALA A 148 -6.02 8.65 2.27
CA ALA A 148 -6.50 9.02 0.94
C ALA A 148 -7.91 9.60 1.04
N GLU A 149 -8.10 10.82 0.53
CA GLU A 149 -9.40 11.48 0.43
C GLU A 149 -9.86 11.53 -1.02
N GLN A 150 -11.16 11.36 -1.25
CA GLN A 150 -11.73 11.56 -2.57
C GLN A 150 -11.70 13.06 -2.90
N GLY A 151 -10.98 13.42 -3.95
CA GLY A 151 -10.97 14.76 -4.50
C GLY A 151 -12.04 14.94 -5.56
N GLU A 152 -12.00 16.07 -6.24
CA GLU A 152 -12.86 16.37 -7.38
C GLU A 152 -12.65 15.36 -8.52
N ASP A 153 -13.67 15.13 -9.31
CA ASP A 153 -13.62 14.28 -10.50
C ASP A 153 -13.05 12.87 -10.24
N LEU A 154 -13.30 12.27 -9.09
CA LEU A 154 -12.75 10.95 -8.71
C LEU A 154 -11.22 10.91 -8.54
N LEU A 155 -10.52 12.03 -8.54
CA LEU A 155 -9.08 12.08 -8.37
C LEU A 155 -8.74 12.10 -6.87
N PRO A 156 -8.17 11.04 -6.29
CA PRO A 156 -7.85 11.02 -4.87
C PRO A 156 -6.57 11.79 -4.57
N GLN A 157 -6.54 12.35 -3.36
CA GLN A 157 -5.37 13.05 -2.82
C GLN A 157 -4.97 12.49 -1.46
N GLY A 158 -3.69 12.60 -1.11
CA GLY A 158 -3.22 12.33 0.24
C GLY A 158 -3.51 13.51 1.16
N VAL A 159 -4.04 13.23 2.35
CA VAL A 159 -4.36 14.25 3.37
C VAL A 159 -3.80 13.85 4.73
N ALA A 160 -3.44 14.85 5.54
CA ALA A 160 -3.05 14.69 6.94
C ALA A 160 -4.26 14.97 7.85
N VAL A 161 -4.53 14.07 8.79
CA VAL A 161 -5.65 14.13 9.74
C VAL A 161 -5.09 14.00 11.16
N GLN A 162 -5.50 14.89 12.07
CA GLN A 162 -5.02 14.93 13.44
C GLN A 162 -6.09 14.60 14.49
N LYS A 163 -7.35 14.46 14.08
CA LYS A 163 -8.46 14.17 15.00
C LYS A 163 -9.19 12.91 14.55
N GLY A 164 -9.43 11.98 15.46
CA GLY A 164 -10.12 10.70 15.18
C GLY A 164 -11.46 10.89 14.48
N ARG A 165 -12.26 11.89 14.91
CA ARG A 165 -13.56 12.22 14.29
C ARG A 165 -13.50 12.53 12.79
N ASP A 166 -12.33 12.94 12.28
CA ASP A 166 -12.15 13.32 10.88
C ASP A 166 -11.74 12.14 9.99
N VAL A 167 -11.37 10.98 10.58
CA VAL A 167 -10.96 9.77 9.85
C VAL A 167 -12.12 9.17 9.07
N LYS A 168 -13.30 9.09 9.69
CA LYS A 168 -14.49 8.43 9.14
C LYS A 168 -14.90 8.96 7.76
N ARG A 169 -14.74 10.27 7.51
CA ARG A 169 -15.08 10.90 6.22
C ARG A 169 -14.16 10.48 5.08
N ARG A 170 -12.99 9.89 5.38
CA ARG A 170 -11.98 9.46 4.41
C ARG A 170 -11.98 7.96 4.17
N GLY A 171 -12.98 7.27 4.66
CA GLY A 171 -13.23 5.86 4.39
C GLY A 171 -13.48 5.57 2.90
N LYS A 172 -13.76 4.31 2.59
CA LYS A 172 -14.02 3.74 1.26
C LYS A 172 -12.79 3.69 0.34
N SER A 173 -12.78 2.72 -0.55
CA SER A 173 -11.75 2.53 -1.58
C SER A 173 -11.91 3.52 -2.72
N LYS A 174 -10.80 3.96 -3.32
CA LYS A 174 -10.82 4.96 -4.39
C LYS A 174 -10.60 4.36 -5.78
N PHE A 175 -10.03 3.14 -5.85
CA PHE A 175 -9.63 2.42 -7.07
C PHE A 175 -8.71 3.18 -8.03
N VAL A 176 -8.46 4.46 -7.79
CA VAL A 176 -7.45 5.30 -8.45
C VAL A 176 -6.32 5.58 -7.45
N VAL A 177 -5.11 5.75 -7.94
CA VAL A 177 -3.94 5.96 -7.09
C VAL A 177 -4.00 7.32 -6.41
N SER A 178 -3.79 7.33 -5.08
CA SER A 178 -3.54 8.54 -4.30
C SER A 178 -2.03 8.70 -4.05
N PRO A 179 -1.43 9.88 -4.29
CA PRO A 179 -0.03 10.15 -3.97
C PRO A 179 0.17 10.41 -2.46
N SER A 180 -0.28 9.49 -1.60
CA SER A 180 -0.33 9.68 -0.13
C SER A 180 1.04 9.94 0.49
N LEU A 181 2.14 9.42 -0.10
CA LEU A 181 3.48 9.69 0.42
C LEU A 181 3.93 11.15 0.21
N ALA A 182 3.33 11.87 -0.74
CA ALA A 182 3.55 13.32 -0.85
C ALA A 182 2.99 14.07 0.37
N ALA A 183 1.83 13.65 0.90
CA ALA A 183 1.27 14.19 2.13
C ALA A 183 2.10 13.78 3.36
N PHE A 184 2.63 12.54 3.40
CA PHE A 184 3.59 12.11 4.42
C PHE A 184 4.81 13.03 4.46
N HIS A 185 5.46 13.30 3.33
CA HIS A 185 6.63 14.18 3.28
C HIS A 185 6.31 15.61 3.74
N LYS A 186 5.12 16.12 3.41
CA LYS A 186 4.67 17.44 3.87
C LYS A 186 4.46 17.47 5.40
N ALA A 187 3.75 16.49 5.95
CA ALA A 187 3.50 16.36 7.38
C ALA A 187 4.81 16.17 8.18
N ALA A 188 5.71 15.30 7.70
CA ALA A 188 6.97 14.98 8.34
C ALA A 188 7.96 16.17 8.39
N ARG A 189 7.87 17.12 7.45
CA ARG A 189 8.61 18.39 7.51
C ARG A 189 7.95 19.46 8.37
N GLY A 190 6.67 19.29 8.67
CA GLY A 190 5.92 20.15 9.59
C GLY A 190 6.07 19.70 11.04
N ASN A 191 5.05 20.00 11.83
CA ASN A 191 5.03 19.79 13.28
C ASN A 191 4.61 18.38 13.71
N SER A 192 4.34 17.47 12.78
CA SER A 192 3.99 16.08 13.11
C SER A 192 5.22 15.32 13.58
N GLU A 193 5.11 14.59 14.70
CA GLU A 193 6.22 13.84 15.31
C GLU A 193 5.95 12.32 15.34
N LYS A 194 4.67 11.92 15.30
CA LYS A 194 4.24 10.52 15.34
C LYS A 194 3.23 10.28 14.22
N ILE A 195 3.71 9.89 13.04
CA ILE A 195 2.86 9.76 11.85
C ILE A 195 2.44 8.30 11.67
N GLY A 196 1.12 8.09 11.53
CA GLY A 196 0.54 6.87 10.99
C GLY A 196 0.13 7.05 9.54
N ILE A 197 0.10 5.98 8.76
CA ILE A 197 -0.33 6.02 7.36
C ILE A 197 -1.16 4.79 6.98
N VAL A 198 -2.22 5.02 6.21
CA VAL A 198 -2.91 3.97 5.47
C VAL A 198 -2.31 3.89 4.07
N ALA A 199 -1.70 2.75 3.74
CA ALA A 199 -0.83 2.60 2.58
C ALA A 199 -1.22 1.43 1.68
N THR A 200 -1.14 1.63 0.36
CA THR A 200 -1.15 0.53 -0.61
C THR A 200 0.22 -0.20 -0.62
N PRO A 201 0.32 -1.42 -1.20
CA PRO A 201 1.59 -2.18 -1.23
C PRO A 201 2.79 -1.39 -1.77
N CYS A 202 2.62 -0.62 -2.84
CA CYS A 202 3.70 0.20 -3.39
C CYS A 202 4.13 1.33 -2.45
N GLN A 203 3.21 1.91 -1.69
CA GLN A 203 3.51 2.91 -0.67
C GLN A 203 4.22 2.28 0.53
N ALA A 204 3.75 1.14 1.02
CA ALA A 204 4.40 0.40 2.11
C ALA A 204 5.84 0.00 1.74
N LEU A 205 6.07 -0.48 0.51
CA LEU A 205 7.42 -0.80 0.02
C LEU A 205 8.32 0.45 -0.05
N ALA A 206 7.80 1.59 -0.51
CA ALA A 206 8.56 2.83 -0.55
C ALA A 206 8.97 3.29 0.86
N LEU A 207 8.07 3.22 1.85
CA LEU A 207 8.37 3.51 3.25
C LEU A 207 9.41 2.55 3.83
N ALA A 208 9.33 1.27 3.50
CA ALA A 208 10.33 0.28 3.89
C ALA A 208 11.73 0.64 3.33
N LYS A 209 11.81 1.03 2.05
CA LYS A 209 13.06 1.52 1.45
C LYS A 209 13.60 2.77 2.14
N MET A 210 12.74 3.69 2.59
CA MET A 210 13.17 4.86 3.36
C MET A 210 13.75 4.45 4.73
N ARG A 211 13.19 3.43 5.38
CA ARG A 211 13.68 2.90 6.67
C ARG A 211 15.09 2.32 6.59
N LEU A 212 15.55 1.87 5.41
CA LEU A 212 16.95 1.47 5.19
C LEU A 212 17.94 2.63 5.33
N LYS A 213 17.45 3.89 5.29
CA LYS A 213 18.27 5.11 5.36
C LYS A 213 19.47 5.09 4.41
N PRO A 214 19.26 4.88 3.09
CA PRO A 214 20.34 4.79 2.12
C PRO A 214 21.18 6.08 2.01
N PHE A 215 20.68 7.19 2.57
CA PHE A 215 21.38 8.48 2.69
C PHE A 215 21.41 8.93 4.15
N PRO A 216 22.36 8.41 4.99
CA PRO A 216 22.41 8.72 6.42
C PRO A 216 22.53 10.22 6.75
N SER A 217 23.19 10.99 5.87
CA SER A 217 23.39 12.45 6.02
C SER A 217 22.19 13.30 5.58
N LYS A 218 21.16 12.70 4.98
CA LYS A 218 19.98 13.40 4.44
C LYS A 218 18.74 12.79 5.03
N ASP A 219 18.22 13.43 6.05
CA ASP A 219 17.03 13.01 6.73
C ASP A 219 15.83 12.96 5.76
N SER A 220 15.14 11.83 5.76
CA SER A 220 13.85 11.65 5.09
C SER A 220 12.68 11.86 6.06
N ASN A 221 12.97 12.20 7.31
CA ASN A 221 12.04 12.23 8.45
C ASN A 221 11.28 10.91 8.66
N ILE A 222 11.86 9.80 8.21
CA ILE A 222 11.22 8.49 8.31
C ILE A 222 11.10 8.02 9.77
N ASP A 223 11.93 8.55 10.65
CA ASP A 223 11.87 8.27 12.09
C ASP A 223 10.58 8.77 12.75
N LYS A 224 9.85 9.67 12.11
CA LYS A 224 8.52 10.11 12.54
C LYS A 224 7.42 9.10 12.20
N LEU A 225 7.67 8.14 11.32
CA LEU A 225 6.72 7.10 10.96
C LEU A 225 6.61 6.05 12.09
N ARG A 226 5.43 5.96 12.70
CA ARG A 226 5.12 5.05 13.81
C ARG A 226 4.28 3.86 13.42
N LEU A 227 3.35 4.04 12.47
CA LEU A 227 2.35 3.03 12.12
C LEU A 227 2.11 3.00 10.61
N VAL A 228 2.11 1.81 10.02
CA VAL A 228 1.69 1.55 8.64
C VAL A 228 0.57 0.53 8.64
N ILE A 229 -0.65 0.95 8.32
CA ILE A 229 -1.76 0.05 8.03
C ILE A 229 -1.84 -0.14 6.52
N GLY A 230 -1.47 -1.33 6.06
CA GLY A 230 -1.51 -1.72 4.67
C GLY A 230 -2.92 -2.10 4.21
N LEU A 231 -3.26 -1.76 2.97
CA LEU A 231 -4.49 -2.20 2.34
C LEU A 231 -4.19 -3.34 1.36
N PHE A 232 -5.06 -4.35 1.32
CA PHE A 232 -5.02 -5.31 0.21
C PHE A 232 -5.33 -4.56 -1.09
N CYS A 233 -4.51 -4.82 -2.11
CA CYS A 233 -4.60 -4.10 -3.37
C CYS A 233 -4.37 -5.06 -4.55
N GLY A 234 -5.39 -5.25 -5.35
CA GLY A 234 -5.28 -5.96 -6.63
C GLY A 234 -4.52 -5.12 -7.65
N TRP A 235 -4.96 -3.90 -7.86
CA TRP A 235 -4.47 -2.92 -8.82
C TRP A 235 -5.14 -1.56 -8.60
N ALA A 236 -4.72 -0.56 -9.36
CA ALA A 236 -5.38 0.71 -9.46
C ALA A 236 -5.63 1.07 -10.94
N LEU A 237 -6.67 1.82 -11.18
CA LEU A 237 -7.10 2.27 -12.52
C LEU A 237 -6.42 3.58 -12.91
N SER A 238 -6.28 3.81 -14.20
CA SER A 238 -6.03 5.12 -14.76
C SER A 238 -7.24 6.02 -14.50
N TRP A 239 -6.99 7.14 -13.85
CA TRP A 239 -8.04 8.13 -13.55
C TRP A 239 -8.73 8.64 -14.83
N ARG A 240 -7.93 8.97 -15.83
CA ARG A 240 -8.44 9.51 -17.11
C ARG A 240 -9.35 8.51 -17.81
N ASP A 241 -8.93 7.26 -17.88
CA ASP A 241 -9.69 6.24 -18.62
C ASP A 241 -10.97 5.88 -17.88
N LEU A 242 -10.92 5.77 -16.54
CA LEU A 242 -12.10 5.55 -15.71
C LEU A 242 -13.10 6.71 -15.84
N LYS A 243 -12.62 7.95 -15.74
CA LYS A 243 -13.46 9.14 -15.90
C LYS A 243 -14.14 9.15 -17.28
N ASN A 244 -13.36 8.95 -18.35
CA ASN A 244 -13.88 8.91 -19.71
C ASN A 244 -14.92 7.80 -19.92
N LEU A 245 -14.71 6.61 -19.33
CA LEU A 245 -15.67 5.51 -19.38
C LEU A 245 -17.00 5.91 -18.75
N LEU A 246 -16.94 6.47 -17.52
CA LEU A 246 -18.14 6.84 -16.78
C LEU A 246 -18.88 7.99 -17.46
N GLU A 247 -18.18 9.02 -17.92
CA GLU A 247 -18.77 10.15 -18.65
C GLU A 247 -19.43 9.71 -19.98
N LYS A 248 -18.77 8.83 -20.73
CA LYS A 248 -19.31 8.31 -21.98
C LYS A 248 -20.57 7.46 -21.78
N LYS A 249 -20.61 6.65 -20.71
CA LYS A 249 -21.74 5.74 -20.45
C LYS A 249 -22.91 6.43 -19.77
N PHE A 250 -22.63 7.35 -18.86
CA PHE A 250 -23.63 7.85 -17.90
C PHE A 250 -23.71 9.39 -17.84
N GLY A 251 -22.92 10.09 -18.66
CA GLY A 251 -22.89 11.56 -18.66
C GLY A 251 -22.25 12.10 -17.36
N ASN A 252 -22.73 13.24 -16.90
CA ASN A 252 -22.24 13.89 -15.69
C ASN A 252 -22.85 13.23 -14.44
N LEU A 253 -22.19 12.15 -13.97
CA LEU A 253 -22.65 11.31 -12.88
C LEU A 253 -21.98 11.71 -11.54
N SER A 254 -22.79 11.98 -10.51
CA SER A 254 -22.26 12.14 -9.14
C SER A 254 -21.91 10.76 -8.55
N VAL A 255 -20.61 10.49 -8.42
CA VAL A 255 -20.11 9.21 -7.86
C VAL A 255 -19.82 9.37 -6.37
N LEU A 256 -20.54 8.63 -5.54
CA LEU A 256 -20.40 8.58 -4.08
C LEU A 256 -19.34 7.57 -3.62
N GLY A 257 -19.01 6.60 -4.47
CA GLY A 257 -18.04 5.55 -4.18
C GLY A 257 -18.00 4.50 -5.27
N LEU A 258 -16.98 3.67 -5.21
CA LEU A 258 -16.76 2.53 -6.10
C LEU A 258 -16.54 1.28 -5.25
N ASP A 259 -17.00 0.12 -5.73
CA ASP A 259 -16.68 -1.19 -5.17
C ASP A 259 -16.47 -2.22 -6.28
N ILE A 260 -15.71 -3.26 -5.99
CA ILE A 260 -15.56 -4.43 -6.86
C ILE A 260 -15.77 -5.65 -5.98
N PRO A 261 -17.01 -6.15 -5.94
CA PRO A 261 -17.36 -7.35 -5.19
C PRO A 261 -16.54 -8.55 -5.69
N PRO A 262 -16.14 -9.47 -4.81
CA PRO A 262 -15.37 -10.62 -5.25
C PRO A 262 -16.21 -11.58 -6.09
N SER A 263 -15.81 -11.76 -7.31
CA SER A 263 -15.94 -12.92 -8.21
C SER A 263 -17.29 -13.37 -8.77
N LYS A 264 -18.43 -13.21 -8.12
CA LYS A 264 -19.70 -13.70 -8.72
C LYS A 264 -20.37 -12.67 -9.63
N HIS A 265 -20.22 -11.40 -9.31
CA HIS A 265 -20.87 -10.32 -10.07
C HIS A 265 -20.06 -9.89 -11.30
N ASN A 266 -18.75 -10.12 -11.29
CA ASN A 266 -17.83 -9.74 -12.37
C ASN A 266 -18.04 -8.30 -12.86
N SER A 267 -18.38 -7.39 -11.93
CA SER A 267 -18.70 -6.00 -12.18
C SER A 267 -18.02 -5.06 -11.18
N MET A 268 -17.84 -3.82 -11.59
CA MET A 268 -17.54 -2.69 -10.72
C MET A 268 -18.87 -1.98 -10.39
N GLU A 269 -19.17 -1.87 -9.10
CA GLU A 269 -20.29 -1.08 -8.59
C GLU A 269 -19.91 0.40 -8.56
N VAL A 270 -20.71 1.24 -9.17
CA VAL A 270 -20.64 2.71 -9.11
C VAL A 270 -21.81 3.18 -8.24
N HIS A 271 -21.50 3.63 -7.03
CA HIS A 271 -22.50 4.10 -6.07
C HIS A 271 -22.85 5.56 -6.37
N THR A 272 -24.12 5.85 -6.57
CA THR A 272 -24.65 7.18 -6.91
C THR A 272 -25.80 7.56 -5.98
N PRO A 273 -26.24 8.83 -5.96
CA PRO A 273 -27.46 9.22 -5.24
C PRO A 273 -28.72 8.46 -5.70
N GLY A 274 -28.74 8.03 -6.97
CA GLY A 274 -29.85 7.28 -7.57
C GLY A 274 -29.77 5.76 -7.39
N GLY A 275 -28.74 5.24 -6.71
CA GLY A 275 -28.53 3.81 -6.51
C GLY A 275 -27.19 3.30 -7.04
N ILE A 276 -27.07 1.99 -7.19
CA ILE A 276 -25.85 1.33 -7.67
C ILE A 276 -25.99 1.05 -9.16
N ILE A 277 -24.97 1.43 -9.92
CA ILE A 277 -24.82 1.11 -11.33
C ILE A 277 -23.70 0.09 -11.47
N GLU A 278 -23.91 -0.99 -12.21
CA GLU A 278 -22.91 -2.00 -12.47
C GLU A 278 -22.22 -1.77 -13.83
N VAL A 279 -20.89 -1.82 -13.81
CA VAL A 279 -20.06 -1.77 -15.01
C VAL A 279 -19.32 -3.11 -15.12
N PRO A 280 -19.46 -3.85 -16.24
CA PRO A 280 -18.75 -5.12 -16.44
C PRO A 280 -17.25 -4.98 -16.19
N ILE A 281 -16.65 -5.91 -15.45
CA ILE A 281 -15.23 -5.82 -15.09
C ILE A 281 -14.31 -5.82 -16.31
N ASP A 282 -14.70 -6.51 -17.37
CA ASP A 282 -13.92 -6.60 -18.62
C ASP A 282 -13.81 -5.24 -19.33
N GLU A 283 -14.74 -4.32 -19.10
CA GLU A 283 -14.65 -2.95 -19.60
C GLU A 283 -13.69 -2.08 -18.75
N VAL A 284 -13.46 -2.47 -17.50
CA VAL A 284 -12.62 -1.74 -16.53
C VAL A 284 -11.17 -2.22 -16.53
N LEU A 285 -10.96 -3.53 -16.71
CA LEU A 285 -9.62 -4.16 -16.65
C LEU A 285 -8.61 -3.58 -17.67
N PRO A 286 -8.97 -3.13 -18.89
CA PRO A 286 -8.03 -2.46 -19.78
C PRO A 286 -7.37 -1.23 -19.17
N PHE A 287 -8.05 -0.55 -18.25
CA PHE A 287 -7.59 0.68 -17.60
C PHE A 287 -6.70 0.46 -16.39
N VAL A 288 -6.42 -0.80 -16.04
CA VAL A 288 -5.44 -1.11 -14.99
C VAL A 288 -4.08 -0.56 -15.36
N ARG A 289 -3.50 0.25 -14.47
CA ARG A 289 -2.21 0.91 -14.68
C ARG A 289 -1.10 -0.12 -14.97
N LYS A 290 -0.22 0.19 -15.92
CA LYS A 290 0.89 -0.68 -16.33
C LYS A 290 1.79 -1.08 -15.14
N GLY A 291 2.12 -0.12 -14.27
CA GLY A 291 2.90 -0.40 -13.05
C GLY A 291 2.18 -1.31 -12.05
N CYS A 292 0.83 -1.33 -12.03
CA CYS A 292 0.06 -2.24 -11.19
C CYS A 292 0.03 -3.67 -11.74
N ARG A 293 0.04 -3.83 -13.07
CA ARG A 293 0.13 -5.17 -13.73
C ARG A 293 1.42 -5.90 -13.41
N SER A 294 2.49 -5.15 -13.10
CA SER A 294 3.82 -5.68 -12.74
C SER A 294 4.06 -5.74 -11.23
N CYS A 295 3.01 -5.55 -10.40
CA CYS A 295 3.13 -5.57 -8.94
C CYS A 295 2.95 -6.99 -8.41
N LEU A 296 3.85 -7.41 -7.51
CA LEU A 296 3.83 -8.74 -6.90
C LEU A 296 3.09 -8.78 -5.57
N ASP A 297 2.97 -7.65 -4.90
CA ASP A 297 2.41 -7.58 -3.55
C ASP A 297 0.91 -7.27 -3.59
N MET A 298 0.10 -8.16 -3.02
CA MET A 298 -1.33 -8.01 -2.90
C MET A 298 -1.74 -7.54 -1.50
N THR A 299 -0.95 -7.85 -0.49
CA THR A 299 -1.36 -7.72 0.90
C THR A 299 -0.59 -6.66 1.69
N ALA A 300 0.18 -5.80 1.01
CA ALA A 300 1.04 -4.79 1.62
C ALA A 300 2.02 -5.40 2.64
N GLU A 301 2.92 -6.26 2.15
CA GLU A 301 3.83 -7.08 2.96
C GLU A 301 4.73 -6.26 3.91
N PHE A 302 4.99 -4.99 3.60
CA PHE A 302 5.87 -4.11 4.37
C PHE A 302 5.12 -3.14 5.30
N SER A 303 4.00 -3.58 5.87
CA SER A 303 3.19 -2.82 6.84
C SER A 303 3.22 -3.45 8.24
N ASP A 304 2.65 -2.77 9.23
CA ASP A 304 2.49 -3.30 10.59
C ASP A 304 1.25 -4.21 10.69
N LEU A 305 0.18 -3.80 10.04
CA LEU A 305 -1.06 -4.53 9.85
C LEU A 305 -1.46 -4.44 8.38
N SER A 306 -2.04 -5.49 7.83
CA SER A 306 -2.63 -5.46 6.49
C SER A 306 -4.11 -5.82 6.56
N VAL A 307 -4.95 -5.02 5.92
CA VAL A 307 -6.41 -5.16 6.00
C VAL A 307 -7.02 -5.24 4.60
N GLY A 308 -7.90 -6.20 4.41
CA GLY A 308 -8.66 -6.36 3.17
C GLY A 308 -10.09 -6.80 3.41
N SER A 309 -10.86 -6.94 2.31
CA SER A 309 -12.22 -7.49 2.37
C SER A 309 -12.19 -8.96 2.81
N ALA A 310 -13.12 -9.32 3.69
CA ALA A 310 -13.27 -10.71 4.11
C ALA A 310 -13.96 -11.56 3.04
N ARG A 311 -13.97 -12.87 3.26
CA ARG A 311 -14.78 -13.83 2.55
C ARG A 311 -15.51 -14.70 3.55
N CYS A 312 -16.77 -14.98 3.31
CA CYS A 312 -17.61 -15.81 4.15
C CYS A 312 -18.21 -16.95 3.35
N PRO A 313 -18.41 -18.14 3.94
CA PRO A 313 -19.11 -19.25 3.30
C PRO A 313 -20.54 -18.87 2.89
N GLU A 314 -21.18 -18.02 3.68
CA GLU A 314 -22.54 -17.50 3.46
C GLU A 314 -22.64 -16.55 2.25
N GLY A 315 -21.53 -16.26 1.59
CA GLY A 315 -21.47 -15.42 0.41
C GLY A 315 -20.99 -14.01 0.67
N TRP A 316 -21.04 -13.20 -0.42
CA TRP A 316 -20.48 -11.85 -0.42
C TRP A 316 -21.24 -10.88 0.50
N GLU A 317 -22.56 -10.95 0.53
CA GLU A 317 -23.34 -10.04 1.36
C GLU A 317 -23.01 -10.18 2.85
N ALA A 318 -22.80 -11.40 3.34
CA ALA A 318 -22.33 -11.65 4.69
C ALA A 318 -20.88 -11.19 4.90
N ALA A 319 -20.03 -11.35 3.88
CA ALA A 319 -18.61 -10.97 3.93
C ALA A 319 -18.40 -9.45 3.88
N ARG A 320 -19.27 -8.71 3.18
CA ARG A 320 -19.16 -7.25 2.96
C ARG A 320 -19.03 -6.47 4.27
N GLY A 321 -19.66 -6.94 5.35
CA GLY A 321 -19.57 -6.34 6.68
C GLY A 321 -18.28 -6.64 7.47
N TRP A 322 -17.32 -7.39 6.92
CA TRP A 322 -16.13 -7.86 7.61
C TRP A 322 -14.83 -7.54 6.87
N ASN A 323 -13.75 -7.44 7.64
CA ASN A 323 -12.39 -7.37 7.14
C ASN A 323 -11.58 -8.60 7.56
N GLN A 324 -10.62 -9.02 6.75
CA GLN A 324 -9.54 -9.88 7.18
C GLN A 324 -8.29 -9.05 7.44
N VAL A 325 -7.57 -9.39 8.50
CA VAL A 325 -6.41 -8.67 9.01
C VAL A 325 -5.23 -9.60 9.14
N ILE A 326 -4.10 -9.25 8.53
CA ILE A 326 -2.81 -9.89 8.77
C ILE A 326 -2.03 -8.99 9.73
N VAL A 327 -1.60 -9.54 10.86
CA VAL A 327 -0.66 -8.89 11.78
C VAL A 327 0.76 -9.24 11.35
N ARG A 328 1.66 -8.24 11.26
CA ARG A 328 3.02 -8.43 10.76
C ARG A 328 4.09 -8.03 11.75
N THR A 329 3.83 -7.03 12.58
CA THR A 329 4.78 -6.54 13.59
C THR A 329 4.19 -6.57 14.98
N GLN A 330 5.05 -6.42 15.98
CA GLN A 330 4.61 -6.29 17.37
C GLN A 330 3.75 -5.04 17.58
N ALA A 331 4.10 -3.91 16.96
CA ALA A 331 3.28 -2.69 17.03
C ALA A 331 1.87 -2.88 16.44
N GLY A 332 1.77 -3.64 15.33
CA GLY A 332 0.48 -4.03 14.77
C GLY A 332 -0.33 -4.91 15.72
N GLN A 333 0.31 -5.88 16.39
CA GLN A 333 -0.35 -6.74 17.38
C GLN A 333 -0.88 -5.91 18.54
N GLU A 334 -0.05 -5.04 19.10
CA GLU A 334 -0.41 -4.20 20.26
C GLU A 334 -1.61 -3.29 19.93
N LEU A 335 -1.64 -2.69 18.74
CA LEU A 335 -2.79 -1.86 18.31
C LEU A 335 -4.07 -2.70 18.17
N LEU A 336 -3.97 -3.92 17.62
CA LEU A 336 -5.13 -4.80 17.46
C LEU A 336 -5.66 -5.28 18.82
N ASP A 337 -4.76 -5.61 19.74
CA ASP A 337 -5.10 -6.04 21.11
C ASP A 337 -5.71 -4.88 21.92
N LEU A 338 -5.19 -3.67 21.75
CA LEU A 338 -5.79 -2.48 22.34
C LEU A 338 -7.21 -2.24 21.82
N ALA A 339 -7.44 -2.37 20.51
CA ALA A 339 -8.79 -2.26 19.94
C ALA A 339 -9.75 -3.34 20.46
N ARG A 340 -9.25 -4.57 20.71
CA ARG A 340 -10.00 -5.66 21.30
C ARG A 340 -10.36 -5.37 22.76
N SER A 341 -9.39 -4.96 23.57
CA SER A 341 -9.59 -4.65 25.01
C SER A 341 -10.56 -3.47 25.22
N ARG A 342 -10.59 -2.52 24.30
CA ARG A 342 -11.53 -1.38 24.30
C ARG A 342 -12.89 -1.72 23.68
N LEU A 343 -13.12 -2.97 23.25
CA LEU A 343 -14.34 -3.43 22.57
C LEU A 343 -14.72 -2.60 21.33
N LEU A 344 -13.71 -2.03 20.63
CA LEU A 344 -13.91 -1.22 19.43
C LEU A 344 -14.01 -2.07 18.16
N LEU A 345 -13.49 -3.29 18.20
CA LEU A 345 -13.60 -4.28 17.14
C LEU A 345 -14.30 -5.54 17.64
N GLU A 346 -15.21 -6.05 16.83
CA GLU A 346 -15.73 -7.40 16.94
C GLU A 346 -14.80 -8.35 16.18
N PHE A 347 -14.61 -9.56 16.74
CA PHE A 347 -13.81 -10.62 16.14
C PHE A 347 -14.72 -11.81 15.83
N ARG A 348 -14.44 -12.47 14.73
CA ARG A 348 -15.10 -13.71 14.33
C ARG A 348 -14.04 -14.75 13.99
N ASP A 349 -14.33 -16.01 14.21
CA ASP A 349 -13.49 -17.11 13.77
C ASP A 349 -13.31 -17.06 12.25
N MET A 350 -12.08 -17.33 11.82
CA MET A 350 -11.76 -17.32 10.40
C MET A 350 -12.42 -18.52 9.72
N PRO A 351 -13.27 -18.30 8.72
CA PRO A 351 -13.87 -19.41 7.99
C PRO A 351 -12.83 -20.33 7.37
N GLU A 352 -13.08 -21.63 7.40
CA GLU A 352 -12.18 -22.63 6.82
C GLU A 352 -11.84 -22.34 5.38
N GLY A 353 -10.58 -22.56 5.00
CA GLY A 353 -10.06 -22.32 3.66
C GLY A 353 -9.87 -20.83 3.28
N ASN A 354 -10.21 -19.88 4.16
CA ASN A 354 -10.01 -18.45 3.83
C ASN A 354 -8.54 -18.08 3.66
N LEU A 355 -7.68 -18.60 4.53
CA LEU A 355 -6.25 -18.38 4.43
C LEU A 355 -5.69 -18.95 3.11
N ASP A 356 -6.12 -20.16 2.73
CA ASP A 356 -5.63 -20.81 1.50
C ASP A 356 -6.13 -20.08 0.24
N ARG A 357 -7.36 -19.57 0.26
CA ARG A 357 -7.87 -18.71 -0.83
C ARG A 357 -7.05 -17.42 -0.96
N LEU A 358 -6.69 -16.80 0.17
CA LEU A 358 -5.86 -15.59 0.19
C LEU A 358 -4.45 -15.89 -0.32
N LYS A 359 -3.82 -16.99 0.14
CA LYS A 359 -2.52 -17.48 -0.35
C LYS A 359 -2.56 -17.69 -1.86
N LYS A 360 -3.56 -18.42 -2.36
CA LYS A 360 -3.73 -18.68 -3.80
C LYS A 360 -3.87 -17.40 -4.61
N ALA A 361 -4.67 -16.44 -4.14
CA ALA A 361 -4.84 -15.15 -4.82
C ALA A 361 -3.53 -14.35 -4.86
N SER A 362 -2.78 -14.32 -3.74
CA SER A 362 -1.48 -13.67 -3.67
C SER A 362 -0.44 -14.34 -4.59
N LEU A 363 -0.38 -15.67 -4.62
CA LEU A 363 0.49 -16.42 -5.53
C LEU A 363 0.18 -16.09 -7.00
N ASN A 364 -1.09 -16.07 -7.38
CA ASN A 364 -1.50 -15.73 -8.75
C ASN A 364 -1.04 -14.32 -9.13
N LYS A 365 -1.17 -13.35 -8.19
CA LYS A 365 -0.67 -11.99 -8.44
C LYS A 365 0.85 -11.97 -8.61
N LYS A 366 1.60 -12.70 -7.78
CA LYS A 366 3.07 -12.80 -7.90
C LYS A 366 3.48 -13.38 -9.26
N ARG A 367 2.88 -14.51 -9.68
CA ARG A 367 3.14 -15.14 -10.98
C ARG A 367 2.85 -14.18 -12.13
N THR A 368 1.66 -13.58 -12.15
CA THR A 368 1.27 -12.60 -13.19
C THR A 368 2.21 -11.41 -13.23
N GLY A 369 2.62 -10.89 -12.07
CA GLY A 369 3.56 -9.79 -11.96
C GLY A 369 4.92 -10.13 -12.56
N ILE A 370 5.48 -11.30 -12.24
CA ILE A 370 6.76 -11.79 -12.79
C ILE A 370 6.65 -11.98 -14.30
N GLN A 371 5.60 -12.63 -14.80
CA GLN A 371 5.37 -12.81 -16.24
C GLN A 371 5.32 -11.48 -16.99
N ASN A 372 4.68 -10.47 -16.41
CA ASN A 372 4.63 -9.12 -17.00
C ASN A 372 6.00 -8.43 -16.97
N LEU A 373 6.78 -8.57 -15.90
CA LEU A 373 8.14 -8.04 -15.83
C LEU A 373 9.06 -8.70 -16.87
N THR A 374 9.04 -10.03 -16.96
CA THR A 374 9.77 -10.80 -17.98
C THR A 374 9.39 -10.37 -19.41
N ARG A 375 8.09 -10.15 -19.67
CA ARG A 375 7.63 -9.68 -20.98
C ARG A 375 8.15 -8.28 -21.32
N ILE A 376 8.23 -7.39 -20.30
CA ILE A 376 8.72 -6.01 -20.51
C ILE A 376 10.24 -6.01 -20.73
N SER A 377 11.01 -6.79 -19.99
CA SER A 377 12.46 -6.88 -20.12
C SER A 377 12.94 -7.73 -21.32
N GLY A 378 12.10 -8.66 -21.75
CA GLY A 378 12.49 -9.69 -22.72
C GLY A 378 13.42 -10.77 -22.16
N ASN A 379 13.70 -10.76 -20.85
CA ASN A 379 14.63 -11.67 -20.19
C ASN A 379 14.11 -12.12 -18.81
N PRO A 380 13.90 -13.42 -18.55
CA PRO A 380 13.42 -13.91 -17.25
C PRO A 380 14.39 -13.68 -16.08
N GLN A 381 15.67 -13.42 -16.38
CA GLN A 381 16.67 -13.07 -15.36
C GLN A 381 16.72 -11.55 -15.08
N ASP A 382 16.03 -10.72 -15.86
CA ASP A 382 15.91 -9.29 -15.63
C ASP A 382 14.46 -8.94 -15.21
N LEU A 383 14.23 -8.92 -13.92
CA LEU A 383 12.94 -8.50 -13.34
C LEU A 383 12.87 -6.99 -13.10
N LEU A 384 13.64 -6.19 -13.85
CA LEU A 384 13.68 -4.73 -13.86
C LEU A 384 14.06 -4.11 -12.51
N TYR A 385 13.18 -4.20 -11.52
CA TYR A 385 13.36 -3.58 -10.20
C TYR A 385 13.43 -4.61 -9.06
N LEU A 386 13.34 -5.90 -9.36
CA LEU A 386 13.42 -6.99 -8.41
C LEU A 386 14.66 -7.84 -8.66
N ASP A 387 15.22 -8.39 -7.60
CA ASP A 387 16.30 -9.35 -7.69
C ASP A 387 15.72 -10.74 -8.05
N CYS A 388 16.13 -11.28 -9.21
CA CYS A 388 15.73 -12.63 -9.63
C CYS A 388 16.32 -13.74 -8.73
N HIS A 389 17.34 -13.43 -7.91
CA HIS A 389 17.94 -14.35 -6.95
C HIS A 389 17.27 -14.30 -5.57
N ASP A 390 16.29 -13.39 -5.33
CA ASP A 390 15.51 -13.38 -4.09
C ASP A 390 14.94 -14.77 -3.80
N PRO A 391 15.21 -15.37 -2.62
CA PRO A 391 14.85 -16.78 -2.33
C PRO A 391 13.35 -17.07 -2.48
N LEU A 392 12.48 -16.09 -2.20
CA LEU A 392 11.04 -16.26 -2.35
C LEU A 392 10.58 -16.05 -3.78
N LEU A 393 11.22 -15.15 -4.55
CA LEU A 393 10.84 -14.89 -5.94
C LEU A 393 11.37 -15.97 -6.90
N ARG A 394 12.55 -16.51 -6.64
CA ARG A 394 13.20 -17.54 -7.44
C ARG A 394 12.29 -18.75 -7.71
N THR A 395 11.49 -19.15 -6.73
CA THR A 395 10.55 -20.27 -6.88
C THR A 395 9.50 -20.03 -7.96
N PHE A 396 9.13 -18.77 -8.22
CA PHE A 396 8.13 -18.44 -9.26
C PHE A 396 8.74 -18.29 -10.66
N ILE A 397 10.04 -18.03 -10.75
CA ILE A 397 10.75 -17.86 -12.04
C ILE A 397 10.99 -19.23 -12.69
N TRP A 398 11.27 -20.24 -11.89
CA TRP A 398 11.62 -21.59 -12.36
C TRP A 398 10.45 -22.58 -12.37
N GLU A 399 9.28 -22.20 -11.86
CA GLU A 399 8.03 -22.97 -11.93
C GLU A 399 7.21 -22.69 -13.23
N GLN A 400 7.79 -21.97 -14.22
CA GLN A 400 7.11 -21.63 -15.50
C GLN A 400 7.30 -22.69 -16.57
#